data_9cb68b420bc9c8f658310173eaa6a09e
#
_entry.id   9cb68b420bc9c8f658310173eaa6a09e
#
_cell.length_a   1.000
_cell.length_b   1.000
_cell.length_c   1.000
_cell.angle_alpha   90.00
_cell.angle_beta   90.00
_cell.angle_gamma   90.00
#
_symmetry.space_group_name_H-M   'P 1'
#
loop_
_entity.id
_entity.type
_entity.pdbx_description
1 polymer ?
#
loop_
_entity_poly.entity_id
_entity_poly.type
_entity_poly.pdbx_seq_one_letter_code
_entity_poly.pdbx_strand_id
1 'polypeptide(L)'
;ASEGYKGPFEPGDDHETIDYMRERRKQLGGGMPERRVTGKALVLPGDKVYDVVKRGSGKQPVATTMAFVRLFKELLKDANIGPRWVPIIPDEARTFGMDAMFPTQKIYNPAGQNYLSVDRDLFLSYKESETGQILHEGITEAGSAASFLAAGSSYATHGEPMIPVYISSSLSRLHT
;
A
#
# COMPACT_ATOMS: atom_id res chain seq x y z
N ALA A 1 -40.42 5.30 -32.85
CA ALA A 1 -39.44 6.35 -33.13
C ALA A 1 -38.34 6.23 -32.09
N SER A 2 -37.13 5.80 -32.50
CA SER A 2 -35.94 5.83 -31.67
C SER A 2 -35.56 7.30 -31.50
N GLU A 3 -35.80 7.86 -30.33
CA GLU A 3 -35.12 9.10 -29.97
C GLU A 3 -33.63 8.81 -29.99
N GLY A 4 -32.91 9.48 -30.91
CA GLY A 4 -31.49 9.26 -31.09
C GLY A 4 -30.74 9.55 -29.78
N TYR A 5 -29.73 8.78 -29.50
CA TYR A 5 -28.81 9.04 -28.41
C TYR A 5 -28.24 10.46 -28.48
N LYS A 6 -28.56 11.31 -27.53
CA LYS A 6 -28.16 12.73 -27.49
C LYS A 6 -26.79 12.97 -26.85
N GLY A 7 -26.05 11.93 -26.56
CA GLY A 7 -24.79 12.02 -25.81
C GLY A 7 -25.01 11.99 -24.29
N PRO A 8 -23.95 12.10 -23.48
CA PRO A 8 -24.05 12.20 -22.04
C PRO A 8 -24.76 13.49 -21.65
N PHE A 9 -25.55 13.40 -20.60
CA PHE A 9 -26.23 14.58 -20.03
C PHE A 9 -25.18 15.51 -19.39
N GLU A 10 -25.11 16.74 -19.89
CA GLU A 10 -24.27 17.80 -19.33
C GLU A 10 -25.16 18.86 -18.69
N PRO A 11 -25.35 18.80 -17.36
CA PRO A 11 -26.12 19.82 -16.64
C PRO A 11 -25.37 21.15 -16.65
N GLY A 12 -26.08 22.25 -16.87
CA GLY A 12 -25.51 23.60 -16.69
C GLY A 12 -25.11 23.83 -15.22
N ASP A 13 -24.28 24.85 -15.00
CA ASP A 13 -23.78 25.20 -13.67
C ASP A 13 -24.86 25.50 -12.63
N ASP A 14 -26.04 25.95 -13.07
CA ASP A 14 -27.20 26.28 -12.21
C ASP A 14 -28.19 25.12 -12.06
N HIS A 15 -27.81 23.91 -12.49
CA HIS A 15 -28.68 22.76 -12.39
C HIS A 15 -28.69 22.20 -10.96
N GLU A 16 -29.86 21.80 -10.46
CA GLU A 16 -30.03 21.27 -9.09
C GLU A 16 -29.06 20.13 -8.71
N THR A 17 -28.70 19.31 -9.67
CA THR A 17 -27.71 18.21 -9.45
C THR A 17 -26.31 18.76 -9.17
N ILE A 18 -25.94 19.87 -9.81
CA ILE A 18 -24.64 20.53 -9.57
C ILE A 18 -24.64 21.18 -8.19
N ASP A 19 -25.74 21.81 -7.80
CA ASP A 19 -25.86 22.38 -6.46
C ASP A 19 -25.81 21.29 -5.38
N TYR A 20 -26.49 20.17 -5.60
CA TYR A 20 -26.40 19.01 -4.73
C TYR A 20 -24.95 18.49 -4.59
N MET A 21 -24.25 18.32 -5.71
CA MET A 21 -22.85 17.91 -5.68
C MET A 21 -21.96 18.90 -4.95
N ARG A 22 -22.12 20.21 -5.19
CA ARG A 22 -21.35 21.26 -4.54
C ARG A 22 -21.58 21.27 -3.03
N GLU A 23 -22.83 21.14 -2.60
CA GLU A 23 -23.16 21.09 -1.17
C GLU A 23 -22.56 19.85 -0.50
N ARG A 24 -22.67 18.67 -1.11
CA ARG A 24 -22.03 17.46 -0.61
C ARG A 24 -20.52 17.59 -0.55
N ARG A 25 -19.92 18.18 -1.57
CA ARG A 25 -18.48 18.42 -1.60
C ARG A 25 -18.05 19.36 -0.48
N LYS A 26 -18.82 20.41 -0.22
CA LYS A 26 -18.57 21.34 0.88
C LYS A 26 -18.62 20.64 2.24
N GLN A 27 -19.60 19.76 2.48
CA GLN A 27 -19.71 18.97 3.70
C GLN A 27 -18.51 18.03 3.89
N LEU A 28 -17.89 17.57 2.81
CA LEU A 28 -16.69 16.73 2.81
C LEU A 28 -15.37 17.53 2.89
N GLY A 29 -15.45 18.86 3.09
CA GLY A 29 -14.26 19.69 3.26
C GLY A 29 -13.76 20.38 2.00
N GLY A 30 -14.52 20.38 0.90
CA GLY A 30 -14.18 21.12 -0.32
C GLY A 30 -13.83 20.27 -1.53
N GLY A 31 -13.12 20.84 -2.48
CA GLY A 31 -12.73 20.17 -3.71
C GLY A 31 -11.77 18.99 -3.48
N MET A 32 -11.76 18.03 -4.41
CA MET A 32 -10.82 16.90 -4.32
C MET A 32 -9.64 17.06 -5.26
N PRO A 33 -8.45 16.64 -4.81
CA PRO A 33 -8.07 16.43 -3.41
C PRO A 33 -7.69 17.74 -2.74
N GLU A 34 -8.35 18.07 -1.66
CA GLU A 34 -7.89 19.17 -0.81
C GLU A 34 -6.63 18.68 -0.07
N ARG A 35 -5.48 19.21 -0.46
CA ARG A 35 -4.21 18.86 0.16
C ARG A 35 -3.99 19.69 1.42
N ARG A 36 -4.13 19.06 2.57
CA ARG A 36 -3.84 19.67 3.87
C ARG A 36 -2.61 19.00 4.44
N VAL A 37 -1.45 19.63 4.32
CA VAL A 37 -0.21 19.10 4.90
C VAL A 37 -0.18 19.47 6.39
N THR A 38 -0.81 18.66 7.22
CA THR A 38 -0.82 18.80 8.68
C THR A 38 0.03 17.74 9.38
N GLY A 39 0.53 16.77 8.62
CA GLY A 39 1.30 15.65 9.15
C GLY A 39 2.64 16.09 9.75
N LYS A 40 3.05 15.46 10.84
CA LYS A 40 4.37 15.65 11.43
C LYS A 40 5.44 15.02 10.54
N ALA A 41 6.62 15.63 10.49
CA ALA A 41 7.77 15.04 9.80
C ALA A 41 8.11 13.67 10.41
N LEU A 42 8.48 12.74 9.54
CA LEU A 42 8.92 11.41 9.98
C LEU A 42 10.31 11.51 10.62
N VAL A 43 10.49 10.81 11.73
CA VAL A 43 11.81 10.63 12.34
C VAL A 43 12.47 9.43 11.68
N LEU A 44 13.55 9.70 10.94
CA LEU A 44 14.28 8.65 10.22
C LEU A 44 15.08 7.77 11.19
N PRO A 45 15.29 6.49 10.87
CA PRO A 45 16.08 5.59 11.69
C PRO A 45 17.56 5.98 11.67
N GLY A 46 18.27 5.63 12.73
CA GLY A 46 19.71 5.82 12.81
C GLY A 46 20.48 4.86 11.88
N ASP A 47 21.74 5.17 11.67
CA ASP A 47 22.65 4.49 10.72
C ASP A 47 22.77 2.97 10.89
N LYS A 48 22.56 2.46 12.10
CA LYS A 48 22.67 1.04 12.42
C LYS A 48 21.69 0.14 11.65
N VAL A 49 20.51 0.67 11.29
CA VAL A 49 19.51 -0.06 10.53
C VAL A 49 20.04 -0.49 9.16
N TYR A 50 20.94 0.31 8.58
CA TYR A 50 21.51 0.07 7.25
C TYR A 50 22.73 -0.87 7.26
N ASP A 51 23.23 -1.25 8.43
CA ASP A 51 24.44 -2.10 8.55
C ASP A 51 24.26 -3.47 7.86
N VAL A 52 23.03 -3.96 7.78
CA VAL A 52 22.69 -5.22 7.13
C VAL A 52 23.05 -5.23 5.63
N VAL A 53 23.08 -4.06 4.98
CA VAL A 53 23.42 -3.92 3.55
C VAL A 53 24.74 -3.18 3.32
N LYS A 54 25.21 -2.35 4.24
CA LYS A 54 26.47 -1.60 4.12
C LYS A 54 27.68 -2.48 3.91
N ARG A 55 27.70 -3.68 4.49
CA ARG A 55 28.83 -4.63 4.38
C ARG A 55 28.83 -5.43 3.08
N GLY A 56 27.78 -5.27 2.26
CA GLY A 56 27.60 -6.08 1.06
C GLY A 56 27.37 -7.57 1.37
N SER A 57 27.40 -8.41 0.35
CA SER A 57 27.19 -9.85 0.44
C SER A 57 28.48 -10.69 0.49
N GLY A 58 29.64 -10.03 0.48
CA GLY A 58 30.93 -10.72 0.45
C GLY A 58 31.14 -11.52 -0.84
N LYS A 59 31.50 -12.80 -0.71
CA LYS A 59 31.75 -13.69 -1.85
C LYS A 59 30.46 -14.34 -2.41
N GLN A 60 29.34 -14.22 -1.72
CA GLN A 60 28.08 -14.84 -2.17
C GLN A 60 27.23 -13.83 -2.93
N PRO A 61 26.87 -14.12 -4.19
CA PRO A 61 25.94 -13.27 -4.92
C PRO A 61 24.56 -13.30 -4.25
N VAL A 62 23.94 -12.14 -4.12
CA VAL A 62 22.60 -11.98 -3.55
C VAL A 62 21.76 -11.18 -4.53
N ALA A 63 20.54 -11.64 -4.80
CA ALA A 63 19.59 -10.87 -5.60
C ALA A 63 19.27 -9.54 -4.91
N THR A 64 19.16 -8.46 -5.69
CA THR A 64 18.89 -7.11 -5.17
C THR A 64 17.59 -7.05 -4.38
N THR A 65 16.54 -7.75 -4.83
CA THR A 65 15.27 -7.88 -4.11
C THR A 65 15.46 -8.50 -2.73
N MET A 66 16.28 -9.55 -2.63
CA MET A 66 16.57 -10.18 -1.33
C MET A 66 17.37 -9.27 -0.40
N ALA A 67 18.29 -8.48 -0.96
CA ALA A 67 19.03 -7.48 -0.18
C ALA A 67 18.08 -6.39 0.33
N PHE A 68 17.17 -5.92 -0.52
CA PHE A 68 16.12 -4.97 -0.13
C PHE A 68 15.24 -5.55 0.97
N VAL A 69 14.72 -6.76 0.84
CA VAL A 69 13.87 -7.39 1.86
C VAL A 69 14.58 -7.52 3.21
N ARG A 70 15.88 -7.83 3.22
CA ARG A 70 16.68 -7.84 4.46
C ARG A 70 16.72 -6.47 5.12
N LEU A 71 16.99 -5.42 4.36
CA LEU A 71 16.96 -4.04 4.86
C LEU A 71 15.54 -3.67 5.34
N PHE A 72 14.54 -4.00 4.57
CA PHE A 72 13.15 -3.66 4.85
C PHE A 72 12.68 -4.29 6.17
N LYS A 73 13.09 -5.52 6.46
CA LYS A 73 12.83 -6.15 7.76
C LYS A 73 13.41 -5.37 8.95
N GLU A 74 14.57 -4.76 8.79
CA GLU A 74 15.17 -3.92 9.84
C GLU A 74 14.43 -2.57 9.95
N LEU A 75 14.05 -1.97 8.82
CA LEU A 75 13.25 -0.74 8.81
C LEU A 75 11.87 -0.91 9.48
N LEU A 76 11.24 -2.06 9.29
CA LEU A 76 9.95 -2.39 9.92
C LEU A 76 10.04 -2.53 11.46
N LYS A 77 11.23 -2.77 12.00
CA LYS A 77 11.45 -2.85 13.47
C LYS A 77 11.63 -1.48 14.11
N ASP A 78 11.88 -0.43 13.32
CA ASP A 78 12.07 0.91 13.87
C ASP A 78 10.77 1.41 14.51
N ALA A 79 10.87 1.97 15.71
CA ALA A 79 9.70 2.39 16.48
C ALA A 79 8.95 3.57 15.87
N ASN A 80 9.64 4.42 15.10
CA ASN A 80 9.06 5.64 14.52
C ASN A 80 8.50 5.38 13.11
N ILE A 81 9.34 4.85 12.20
CA ILE A 81 8.91 4.63 10.82
C ILE A 81 8.36 3.23 10.56
N GLY A 82 8.68 2.24 11.41
CA GLY A 82 8.21 0.88 11.24
C GLY A 82 6.71 0.77 11.02
N PRO A 83 5.86 1.38 11.87
CA PRO A 83 4.40 1.39 11.71
C PRO A 83 3.90 2.20 10.50
N ARG A 84 4.76 2.98 9.85
CA ARG A 84 4.42 3.83 8.70
C ARG A 84 4.61 3.14 7.35
N TRP A 85 5.33 2.03 7.33
CA TRP A 85 5.52 1.24 6.12
C TRP A 85 4.25 0.50 5.74
N VAL A 86 3.91 0.53 4.46
CA VAL A 86 2.78 -0.21 3.89
C VAL A 86 3.32 -1.11 2.78
N PRO A 87 3.71 -2.35 3.12
CA PRO A 87 4.09 -3.34 2.11
C PRO A 87 2.85 -3.74 1.32
N ILE A 88 2.93 -3.65 0.00
CA ILE A 88 1.85 -4.01 -0.92
C ILE A 88 2.38 -5.13 -1.81
N ILE A 89 1.71 -6.27 -1.77
CA ILE A 89 2.09 -7.45 -2.54
C ILE A 89 0.90 -7.90 -3.39
N PRO A 90 1.13 -8.26 -4.68
CA PRO A 90 0.07 -8.85 -5.49
C PRO A 90 -0.24 -10.27 -4.99
N ASP A 91 0.64 -11.24 -5.20
CA ASP A 91 0.47 -12.62 -4.72
C ASP A 91 1.85 -13.35 -4.58
N GLU A 92 2.91 -12.71 -4.98
CA GLU A 92 4.22 -13.32 -5.16
C GLU A 92 5.19 -13.06 -4.00
N ALA A 93 4.68 -12.83 -2.78
CA ALA A 93 5.51 -12.51 -1.61
C ALA A 93 6.65 -13.51 -1.37
N ARG A 94 6.40 -14.78 -1.62
CA ARG A 94 7.37 -15.84 -1.44
C ARG A 94 8.50 -15.75 -2.46
N THR A 95 8.20 -15.46 -3.71
CA THR A 95 9.20 -15.27 -4.77
C THR A 95 10.18 -14.16 -4.43
N PHE A 96 9.72 -13.14 -3.74
CA PHE A 96 10.51 -12.00 -3.28
C PHE A 96 11.13 -12.19 -1.89
N GLY A 97 10.84 -13.31 -1.20
CA GLY A 97 11.30 -13.55 0.16
C GLY A 97 10.59 -12.74 1.25
N MET A 98 9.44 -12.15 0.91
CA MET A 98 8.62 -11.36 1.85
C MET A 98 7.78 -12.23 2.78
N ASP A 99 7.60 -13.52 2.47
CA ASP A 99 6.93 -14.50 3.33
C ASP A 99 7.54 -14.57 4.74
N ALA A 100 8.84 -14.30 4.85
CA ALA A 100 9.52 -14.17 6.14
C ALA A 100 9.00 -13.04 7.05
N MET A 101 8.16 -12.13 6.52
CA MET A 101 7.55 -11.03 7.29
C MET A 101 6.14 -11.38 7.78
N PHE A 102 5.49 -12.41 7.24
CA PHE A 102 4.12 -12.78 7.62
C PHE A 102 3.92 -13.03 9.12
N PRO A 103 4.83 -13.72 9.84
CA PRO A 103 4.63 -13.97 11.26
C PRO A 103 4.62 -12.70 12.12
N THR A 104 5.35 -11.67 11.71
CA THR A 104 5.55 -10.44 12.49
C THR A 104 4.63 -9.32 12.02
N GLN A 105 4.66 -8.97 10.74
CA GLN A 105 3.85 -7.89 10.17
C GLN A 105 2.42 -8.32 9.88
N LYS A 106 2.20 -9.60 9.57
CA LYS A 106 0.91 -10.19 9.20
C LYS A 106 0.25 -9.52 7.99
N ILE A 107 -0.57 -10.26 7.31
CA ILE A 107 -1.42 -9.74 6.24
C ILE A 107 -2.65 -9.09 6.87
N TYR A 108 -3.01 -7.91 6.38
CA TYR A 108 -4.21 -7.22 6.82
C TYR A 108 -5.47 -7.95 6.32
N ASN A 109 -6.33 -8.29 7.25
CA ASN A 109 -7.68 -8.78 6.97
C ASN A 109 -8.63 -8.22 8.02
N PRO A 110 -9.62 -7.38 7.65
CA PRO A 110 -10.52 -6.74 8.60
C PRO A 110 -11.41 -7.73 9.38
N ALA A 111 -11.57 -8.95 8.88
CA ALA A 111 -12.28 -10.03 9.55
C ALA A 111 -11.39 -10.94 10.41
N GLY A 112 -10.07 -10.67 10.45
CA GLY A 112 -9.10 -11.60 11.01
C GLY A 112 -8.99 -12.89 10.20
N GLN A 113 -8.22 -13.85 10.69
CA GLN A 113 -8.08 -15.16 10.04
C GLN A 113 -9.09 -16.15 10.63
N ASN A 114 -10.20 -16.37 9.93
CA ASN A 114 -11.32 -17.23 10.35
C ASN A 114 -11.22 -18.67 9.82
N TYR A 115 -10.09 -19.05 9.27
CA TYR A 115 -9.85 -20.36 8.66
C TYR A 115 -8.47 -20.90 9.03
N LEU A 116 -8.29 -22.20 8.85
CA LEU A 116 -6.98 -22.83 8.92
C LEU A 116 -6.47 -23.01 7.49
N SER A 117 -5.25 -22.53 7.24
CA SER A 117 -4.60 -22.74 5.94
C SER A 117 -4.49 -24.23 5.62
N VAL A 118 -4.88 -24.61 4.41
CA VAL A 118 -4.85 -26.03 3.96
C VAL A 118 -3.42 -26.57 4.05
N ASP A 119 -2.43 -25.78 3.64
CA ASP A 119 -1.02 -26.14 3.60
C ASP A 119 -0.23 -25.64 4.82
N ARG A 120 -0.88 -25.47 5.96
CA ARG A 120 -0.27 -24.92 7.18
C ARG A 120 1.03 -25.64 7.60
N ASP A 121 1.11 -26.93 7.35
CA ASP A 121 2.28 -27.75 7.70
C ASP A 121 3.45 -27.52 6.76
N LEU A 122 3.16 -27.03 5.54
CA LEU A 122 4.15 -26.65 4.53
C LEU A 122 4.45 -25.14 4.54
N PHE A 123 3.47 -24.32 4.93
CA PHE A 123 3.49 -22.85 4.87
C PHE A 123 3.22 -22.24 6.25
N LEU A 124 4.04 -22.59 7.22
CA LEU A 124 3.90 -22.18 8.64
C LEU A 124 3.83 -20.67 8.89
N SER A 125 4.22 -19.85 7.93
CA SER A 125 4.37 -18.41 8.11
C SER A 125 3.18 -17.57 7.66
N TYR A 126 2.19 -18.13 6.91
CA TYR A 126 1.04 -17.36 6.47
C TYR A 126 0.14 -16.99 7.65
N LYS A 127 -0.08 -15.70 7.87
CA LYS A 127 -0.88 -15.21 8.99
C LYS A 127 -1.58 -13.91 8.64
N GLU A 128 -2.89 -13.88 8.87
CA GLU A 128 -3.74 -12.69 8.73
C GLU A 128 -4.12 -12.11 10.09
N SER A 129 -4.45 -10.82 10.11
CA SER A 129 -4.88 -10.11 11.32
C SER A 129 -5.58 -8.82 10.96
N GLU A 130 -6.54 -8.40 11.79
CA GLU A 130 -7.17 -7.06 11.72
C GLU A 130 -6.15 -5.92 11.85
N THR A 131 -5.02 -6.18 12.49
CA THR A 131 -3.90 -5.25 12.64
C THR A 131 -2.72 -5.61 11.75
N GLY A 132 -2.94 -6.41 10.70
CA GLY A 132 -1.90 -6.75 9.74
C GLY A 132 -1.42 -5.52 8.99
N GLN A 133 -0.12 -5.49 8.68
CA GLN A 133 0.53 -4.35 8.03
C GLN A 133 0.70 -4.55 6.52
N ILE A 134 0.70 -5.80 6.07
CA ILE A 134 0.91 -6.15 4.66
C ILE A 134 -0.44 -6.15 3.94
N LEU A 135 -0.55 -5.36 2.86
CA LEU A 135 -1.71 -5.42 1.96
C LEU A 135 -1.47 -6.49 0.90
N HIS A 136 -2.28 -7.52 0.92
CA HIS A 136 -2.28 -8.59 -0.07
C HIS A 136 -3.42 -8.37 -1.05
N GLU A 137 -3.13 -7.71 -2.16
CA GLU A 137 -4.13 -7.25 -3.15
C GLU A 137 -4.60 -8.34 -4.10
N GLY A 138 -3.94 -9.49 -4.12
CA GLY A 138 -4.14 -10.50 -5.16
C GLY A 138 -3.49 -10.11 -6.49
N ILE A 139 -3.75 -10.87 -7.55
CA ILE A 139 -3.17 -10.65 -8.88
C ILE A 139 -3.90 -9.48 -9.56
N THR A 140 -3.68 -8.29 -9.06
CA THR A 140 -4.25 -7.04 -9.60
C THR A 140 -3.29 -5.87 -9.43
N GLU A 141 -2.62 -5.49 -10.49
CA GLU A 141 -1.69 -4.35 -10.47
C GLU A 141 -2.43 -3.02 -10.31
N ALA A 142 -3.63 -2.90 -10.88
CA ALA A 142 -4.46 -1.71 -10.73
C ALA A 142 -4.87 -1.50 -9.27
N GLY A 143 -5.26 -2.56 -8.56
CA GLY A 143 -5.58 -2.53 -7.13
C GLY A 143 -4.35 -2.17 -6.29
N SER A 144 -3.21 -2.81 -6.58
CA SER A 144 -1.94 -2.51 -5.90
C SER A 144 -1.49 -1.06 -6.11
N ALA A 145 -1.63 -0.54 -7.34
CA ALA A 145 -1.33 0.86 -7.64
C ALA A 145 -2.28 1.83 -6.93
N ALA A 146 -3.56 1.50 -6.84
CA ALA A 146 -4.54 2.31 -6.11
C ALA A 146 -4.19 2.38 -4.61
N SER A 147 -3.87 1.26 -3.99
CA SER A 147 -3.44 1.20 -2.59
C SER A 147 -2.13 1.94 -2.36
N PHE A 148 -1.18 1.85 -3.31
CA PHE A 148 0.07 2.60 -3.26
C PHE A 148 -0.18 4.11 -3.30
N LEU A 149 -1.03 4.59 -4.21
CA LEU A 149 -1.40 6.00 -4.31
C LEU A 149 -2.15 6.48 -3.06
N ALA A 150 -3.09 5.69 -2.55
CA ALA A 150 -3.84 6.01 -1.35
C ALA A 150 -2.91 6.16 -0.14
N ALA A 151 -2.01 5.22 0.09
CA ALA A 151 -1.02 5.29 1.17
C ALA A 151 -0.04 6.45 0.96
N GLY A 152 0.48 6.65 -0.25
CA GLY A 152 1.42 7.73 -0.56
C GLY A 152 0.83 9.13 -0.45
N SER A 153 -0.50 9.29 -0.59
CA SER A 153 -1.18 10.58 -0.45
C SER A 153 -1.80 10.80 0.94
N SER A 154 -1.69 9.83 1.85
CA SER A 154 -2.32 9.87 3.17
C SER A 154 -1.87 11.07 4.03
N TYR A 155 -0.63 11.54 3.85
CA TYR A 155 -0.13 12.74 4.53
C TYR A 155 -0.98 13.98 4.22
N ALA A 156 -1.54 14.08 3.01
CA ALA A 156 -2.33 15.21 2.56
C ALA A 156 -3.84 15.02 2.80
N THR A 157 -4.32 13.78 2.85
CA THR A 157 -5.75 13.47 3.02
C THR A 157 -6.13 13.20 4.46
N HIS A 158 -5.23 12.60 5.25
CA HIS A 158 -5.48 12.18 6.63
C HIS A 158 -4.51 12.82 7.65
N GLY A 159 -3.51 13.58 7.18
CA GLY A 159 -2.47 14.15 8.04
C GLY A 159 -1.47 13.11 8.59
N GLU A 160 -1.52 11.87 8.10
CA GLU A 160 -0.69 10.75 8.54
C GLU A 160 0.24 10.29 7.42
N PRO A 161 1.54 10.58 7.50
CA PRO A 161 2.48 10.15 6.48
C PRO A 161 2.70 8.64 6.53
N MET A 162 2.43 7.97 5.41
CA MET A 162 2.69 6.55 5.22
C MET A 162 3.74 6.36 4.12
N ILE A 163 4.43 5.24 4.14
CA ILE A 163 5.51 4.90 3.21
C ILE A 163 5.12 3.61 2.48
N PRO A 164 4.44 3.69 1.34
CA PRO A 164 4.07 2.51 0.60
C PRO A 164 5.27 1.89 -0.12
N VAL A 165 5.32 0.57 -0.13
CA VAL A 165 6.29 -0.22 -0.90
C VAL A 165 5.51 -1.25 -1.72
N TYR A 166 5.49 -1.06 -3.02
CA TYR A 166 4.90 -2.01 -3.95
C TYR A 166 6.00 -2.76 -4.69
N ILE A 167 5.97 -4.07 -4.63
CA ILE A 167 6.89 -4.94 -5.35
C ILE A 167 6.13 -5.63 -6.47
N SER A 168 6.51 -5.34 -7.71
CA SER A 168 5.92 -5.91 -8.92
C SER A 168 6.89 -6.86 -9.61
N SER A 169 6.36 -7.93 -10.17
CA SER A 169 7.14 -8.91 -10.97
C SER A 169 7.47 -8.44 -12.38
N SER A 170 6.80 -7.39 -12.87
CA SER A 170 6.95 -6.91 -14.24
C SER A 170 6.82 -5.40 -14.36
N LEU A 171 7.82 -4.76 -14.98
CA LEU A 171 7.77 -3.32 -15.31
C LEU A 171 6.81 -3.01 -16.47
N SER A 172 6.52 -3.97 -17.33
CA SER A 172 5.62 -3.77 -18.49
C SER A 172 4.17 -3.45 -18.09
N ARG A 173 3.81 -3.73 -16.83
CA ARG A 173 2.47 -3.49 -16.28
C ARG A 173 2.26 -2.07 -15.75
N LEU A 174 3.29 -1.24 -15.75
CA LEU A 174 3.20 0.17 -15.33
C LEU A 174 2.86 1.13 -16.50
N HIS A 175 2.72 0.61 -17.72
CA HIS A 175 2.48 1.39 -18.92
C HIS A 175 1.06 1.25 -19.49
N THR A 176 0.13 0.63 -18.76
CA THR A 176 -1.28 0.51 -19.20
C THR A 176 -2.19 1.47 -18.48
#